data_732f451cba479ee44aee4bf682baedc9
#
_entry.id   732f451cba479ee44aee4bf682baedc9
#
_cell.length_a   1.000
_cell.length_b   1.000
_cell.length_c   1.000
_cell.angle_alpha   90.00
_cell.angle_beta   90.00
_cell.angle_gamma   90.00
#
_symmetry.space_group_name_H-M   'P 1'
#
loop_
_entity.id
_entity.type
_entity.pdbx_description
1 polymer ?
#
loop_
_entity_poly.entity_id
_entity_poly.type
_entity_poly.pdbx_seq_one_letter_code
_entity_poly.pdbx_strand_id
1 'polypeptide(L)'
;MTESYDALIVGAGPAGLSAALILGRCRRRVLLCDSGLHRNSASQAIHGLLGHEGRPPSELLAIGSKELKKYASVTHARLEVSAIAPLNGGFAFTPVR
;
A
#
# COMPACT_ATOMS: atom_id res chain seq x y z
N MET A 1 12.25 -12.26 -17.07
CA MET A 1 11.90 -10.86 -17.35
C MET A 1 11.54 -10.15 -16.07
N THR A 2 12.09 -8.99 -15.84
CA THR A 2 11.87 -8.23 -14.62
C THR A 2 10.77 -7.21 -14.82
N GLU A 3 9.78 -7.18 -13.95
CA GLU A 3 8.78 -6.13 -13.95
C GLU A 3 9.36 -4.89 -13.26
N SER A 4 9.01 -3.73 -13.77
CA SER A 4 9.41 -2.48 -13.16
C SER A 4 8.18 -1.63 -12.82
N TYR A 5 8.29 -0.84 -11.77
CA TYR A 5 7.23 0.02 -11.27
C TYR A 5 7.78 1.43 -11.08
N ASP A 6 6.90 2.41 -11.15
CA ASP A 6 7.27 3.79 -10.84
C ASP A 6 7.47 3.96 -9.35
N ALA A 7 6.73 3.21 -8.54
CA ALA A 7 6.81 3.27 -7.10
C ALA A 7 6.59 1.90 -6.46
N LEU A 8 7.34 1.65 -5.41
CA LEU A 8 7.15 0.51 -4.53
C LEU A 8 6.71 1.06 -3.18
N ILE A 9 5.56 0.60 -2.70
CA ILE A 9 5.05 1.00 -1.39
C ILE A 9 5.11 -0.21 -0.48
N VAL A 10 5.82 -0.08 0.62
CA VAL A 10 5.95 -1.15 1.60
C VAL A 10 5.04 -0.86 2.77
N GLY A 11 4.02 -1.66 2.90
CA GLY A 11 3.01 -1.51 3.94
C GLY A 11 1.70 -0.98 3.40
N ALA A 12 0.62 -1.70 3.70
CA ALA A 12 -0.73 -1.37 3.25
C ALA A 12 -1.62 -0.86 4.39
N GLY A 13 -1.01 -0.07 5.29
CA GLY A 13 -1.75 0.70 6.27
C GLY A 13 -2.36 1.95 5.61
N PRO A 14 -2.97 2.85 6.40
CA PRO A 14 -3.62 4.05 5.84
C PRO A 14 -2.70 4.90 4.97
N ALA A 15 -1.44 5.09 5.40
CA ALA A 15 -0.47 5.88 4.63
C ALA A 15 -0.15 5.23 3.29
N GLY A 16 0.12 3.92 3.29
CA GLY A 16 0.45 3.19 2.07
C GLY A 16 -0.72 3.14 1.09
N LEU A 17 -1.92 2.91 1.59
CA LEU A 17 -3.13 2.92 0.77
C LEU A 17 -3.38 4.30 0.18
N SER A 18 -3.18 5.36 0.96
CA SER A 18 -3.35 6.73 0.48
C SER A 18 -2.35 7.09 -0.61
N ALA A 19 -1.09 6.70 -0.42
CA ALA A 19 -0.05 6.92 -1.43
C ALA A 19 -0.38 6.17 -2.73
N ALA A 20 -0.80 4.92 -2.62
CA ALA A 20 -1.17 4.11 -3.78
C ALA A 20 -2.36 4.72 -4.53
N LEU A 21 -3.34 5.24 -3.80
CA LEU A 21 -4.51 5.87 -4.40
C LEU A 21 -4.12 7.09 -5.24
N ILE A 22 -3.32 7.97 -4.67
CA ILE A 22 -2.88 9.19 -5.36
C ILE A 22 -2.04 8.83 -6.60
N LEU A 23 -1.09 7.92 -6.44
CA LEU A 23 -0.24 7.51 -7.55
C LEU A 23 -1.04 6.78 -8.64
N GLY A 24 -2.02 5.98 -8.25
CA GLY A 24 -2.93 5.32 -9.19
C GLY A 24 -3.74 6.33 -9.99
N ARG A 25 -4.21 7.39 -9.35
CA ARG A 25 -4.91 8.47 -10.04
C ARG A 25 -4.00 9.21 -11.03
N CYS A 26 -2.69 9.26 -10.73
CA CYS A 26 -1.70 9.83 -11.64
C CYS A 26 -1.24 8.84 -12.70
N ARG A 27 -1.87 7.68 -12.81
CA ARG A 27 -1.56 6.61 -13.75
C ARG A 27 -0.14 6.08 -13.64
N ARG A 28 0.43 6.16 -12.43
CA ARG A 28 1.75 5.58 -12.17
C ARG A 28 1.62 4.09 -11.93
N ARG A 29 2.63 3.35 -12.31
CA ARG A 29 2.70 1.92 -12.08
C ARG A 29 3.20 1.68 -10.65
N VAL A 30 2.34 1.11 -9.80
CA VAL A 30 2.59 0.99 -8.36
C VAL A 30 2.51 -0.46 -7.94
N LEU A 31 3.49 -0.90 -7.16
CA LEU A 31 3.40 -2.16 -6.43
C LEU A 31 3.23 -1.84 -4.96
N LEU A 32 2.06 -2.17 -4.41
CA LEU A 32 1.76 -2.02 -2.99
C LEU A 32 1.97 -3.38 -2.32
N CYS A 33 2.95 -3.46 -1.45
CA CYS A 33 3.32 -4.70 -0.76
C CYS A 33 2.66 -4.76 0.61
N ASP A 34 1.77 -5.72 0.79
CA ASP A 34 0.97 -5.90 2.01
C ASP A 34 1.41 -7.18 2.72
N SER A 35 2.10 -7.03 3.84
CA SER A 35 2.53 -8.19 4.63
C SER A 35 1.40 -8.81 5.44
N GLY A 36 0.29 -8.10 5.56
CA GLY A 36 -0.82 -8.51 6.43
C GLY A 36 -0.67 -8.07 7.87
N LEU A 37 0.44 -7.42 8.20
CA LEU A 37 0.70 -6.90 9.54
C LEU A 37 0.49 -5.39 9.56
N HIS A 38 -0.37 -4.91 10.44
CA HIS A 38 -0.70 -3.49 10.53
C HIS A 38 -0.41 -2.96 11.93
N ARG A 39 0.25 -1.79 12.00
CA ARG A 39 0.58 -1.15 13.27
C ARG A 39 -0.65 -0.88 14.13
N ASN A 40 -1.75 -0.55 13.49
CA ASN A 40 -2.98 -0.13 14.16
C ASN A 40 -3.95 -1.27 14.41
N SER A 41 -3.52 -2.51 14.26
CA SER A 41 -4.41 -3.67 14.40
C SER A 41 -5.05 -3.78 15.79
N ALA A 42 -4.38 -3.25 16.83
CA ALA A 42 -4.89 -3.25 18.20
C ALA A 42 -5.83 -2.07 18.48
N SER A 43 -5.89 -1.08 17.62
CA SER A 43 -6.75 0.09 17.79
C SER A 43 -8.20 -0.25 17.46
N GLN A 44 -9.14 0.25 18.26
CA GLN A 44 -10.56 -0.03 18.06
C GLN A 44 -11.28 1.00 17.18
N ALA A 45 -10.76 2.22 17.12
CA ALA A 45 -11.42 3.29 16.38
C ALA A 45 -10.43 4.32 15.87
N ILE A 46 -10.76 4.91 14.72
CA ILE A 46 -10.01 6.01 14.12
C ILE A 46 -10.61 7.32 14.60
N HIS A 47 -9.74 8.27 14.95
CA HIS A 47 -10.18 9.61 15.34
C HIS A 47 -9.46 10.67 14.52
N GLY A 48 -10.17 11.72 14.17
CA GLY A 48 -9.60 12.87 13.49
C GLY A 48 -9.50 12.74 11.98
N LEU A 49 -10.02 11.67 11.39
CA LEU A 49 -10.05 11.52 9.95
C LEU A 49 -11.46 11.85 9.44
N LEU A 50 -11.56 12.94 8.70
CA LEU A 50 -12.84 13.41 8.19
C LEU A 50 -13.55 12.34 7.38
N GLY A 51 -14.82 12.07 7.71
CA GLY A 51 -15.62 11.05 7.07
C GLY A 51 -15.47 9.65 7.68
N HIS A 52 -14.53 9.46 8.60
CA HIS A 52 -14.23 8.15 9.20
C HIS A 52 -14.12 8.20 10.71
N GLU A 53 -14.66 9.24 11.34
CA GLU A 53 -14.60 9.38 12.79
C GLU A 53 -15.26 8.18 13.48
N GLY A 54 -14.52 7.56 14.38
CA GLY A 54 -15.00 6.40 15.15
C GLY A 54 -14.99 5.07 14.40
N ARG A 55 -14.57 5.07 13.13
CA ARG A 55 -14.56 3.85 12.32
C ARG A 55 -13.44 2.91 12.77
N PRO A 56 -13.70 1.59 12.86
CA PRO A 56 -12.61 0.64 13.12
C PRO A 56 -11.54 0.69 12.02
N PRO A 57 -10.25 0.61 12.35
CA PRO A 57 -9.18 0.65 11.35
C PRO A 57 -9.31 -0.41 10.26
N SER A 58 -9.79 -1.62 10.60
CA SER A 58 -9.97 -2.69 9.62
C SER A 58 -10.98 -2.32 8.55
N GLU A 59 -12.02 -1.56 8.88
CA GLU A 59 -12.99 -1.09 7.90
C GLU A 59 -12.38 -0.07 6.96
N LEU A 60 -11.55 0.85 7.48
CA LEU A 60 -10.88 1.83 6.64
C LEU A 60 -9.95 1.13 5.63
N LEU A 61 -9.20 0.13 6.09
CA LEU A 61 -8.30 -0.62 5.21
C LEU A 61 -9.09 -1.38 4.13
N ALA A 62 -10.24 -1.94 4.48
CA ALA A 62 -11.09 -2.64 3.52
C ALA A 62 -11.65 -1.68 2.47
N ILE A 63 -12.10 -0.50 2.90
CA ILE A 63 -12.59 0.54 1.99
C ILE A 63 -11.47 0.97 1.05
N GLY A 64 -10.30 1.27 1.59
CA GLY A 64 -9.14 1.70 0.79
C GLY A 64 -8.71 0.66 -0.23
N SER A 65 -8.63 -0.60 0.17
CA SER A 65 -8.27 -1.69 -0.74
C SER A 65 -9.28 -1.81 -1.87
N LYS A 66 -10.55 -1.65 -1.58
CA LYS A 66 -11.61 -1.70 -2.59
C LYS A 66 -11.50 -0.53 -3.56
N GLU A 67 -11.21 0.67 -3.05
CA GLU A 67 -11.05 1.85 -3.90
C GLU A 67 -9.88 1.69 -4.88
N LEU A 68 -8.79 1.04 -4.48
CA LEU A 68 -7.64 0.82 -5.34
C LEU A 68 -7.93 -0.06 -6.55
N LYS A 69 -8.96 -0.91 -6.47
CA LYS A 69 -9.32 -1.81 -7.57
C LYS A 69 -9.75 -1.07 -8.84
N LYS A 70 -10.10 0.19 -8.74
CA LYS A 70 -10.43 1.03 -9.90
C LYS A 70 -9.23 1.36 -10.78
N TYR A 71 -8.03 1.22 -10.23
CA TYR A 71 -6.80 1.66 -10.89
C TYR A 71 -5.96 0.46 -11.31
N ALA A 72 -6.00 0.14 -12.60
CA ALA A 72 -5.29 -1.02 -13.16
C ALA A 72 -3.78 -0.90 -13.01
N SER A 73 -3.25 0.31 -12.85
CA SER A 73 -1.81 0.53 -12.69
C SER A 73 -1.30 0.22 -11.28
N VAL A 74 -2.20 -0.01 -10.32
CA VAL A 74 -1.84 -0.38 -8.94
C VAL A 74 -1.99 -1.88 -8.76
N THR A 75 -0.90 -2.53 -8.40
CA THR A 75 -0.91 -3.95 -8.01
C THR A 75 -0.82 -4.02 -6.50
N HIS A 76 -1.84 -4.58 -5.87
CA HIS A 76 -1.87 -4.81 -4.43
C HIS A 76 -1.47 -6.28 -4.19
N ALA A 77 -0.25 -6.50 -3.74
CA ALA A 77 0.30 -7.85 -3.57
C ALA A 77 0.45 -8.21 -2.10
N ARG A 78 0.08 -9.45 -1.76
CA ARG A 78 0.34 -9.99 -0.43
C ARG A 78 1.79 -10.42 -0.38
N LEU A 79 2.64 -9.53 0.10
CA LEU A 79 4.08 -9.65 -0.02
C LEU A 79 4.77 -8.89 1.09
N GLU A 80 5.74 -9.54 1.73
CA GLU A 80 6.62 -8.89 2.70
C GLU A 80 7.98 -8.64 2.04
N VAL A 81 8.48 -7.42 2.17
CA VAL A 81 9.77 -7.02 1.60
C VAL A 81 10.85 -7.18 2.66
N SER A 82 11.90 -7.95 2.35
CA SER A 82 13.00 -8.20 3.29
C SER A 82 14.15 -7.19 3.13
N ALA A 83 14.35 -6.67 1.92
CA ALA A 83 15.46 -5.76 1.64
C ALA A 83 15.17 -4.89 0.44
N ILE A 84 15.71 -3.67 0.47
CA ILE A 84 15.70 -2.74 -0.66
C ILE A 84 17.13 -2.28 -0.87
N ALA A 85 17.61 -2.32 -2.10
CA ALA A 85 18.95 -1.92 -2.45
C ALA A 85 18.96 -0.97 -3.63
N PRO A 86 19.87 0.01 -3.66
CA PRO A 86 20.04 0.88 -4.82
C PRO A 86 20.42 0.08 -6.05
N LEU A 87 19.89 0.48 -7.19
CA LEU A 87 20.21 -0.08 -8.49
C LEU A 87 20.20 1.06 -9.48
N ASN A 88 20.99 1.00 -10.53
CA ASN A 88 21.17 2.10 -11.50
C ASN A 88 19.89 2.90 -11.77
N GLY A 89 19.82 4.11 -11.20
CA GLY A 89 18.70 5.01 -11.38
C GLY A 89 17.44 4.65 -10.62
N GLY A 90 17.50 3.69 -9.70
CA GLY A 90 16.34 3.25 -8.94
C GLY A 90 16.70 2.33 -7.81
N PHE A 91 15.78 1.39 -7.51
CA PHE A 91 15.94 0.44 -6.41
C PHE A 91 15.45 -0.94 -6.84
N ALA A 92 16.03 -1.96 -6.24
CA ALA A 92 15.54 -3.31 -6.33
C ALA A 92 15.11 -3.78 -4.94
N PHE A 93 14.11 -4.63 -4.86
CA PHE A 93 13.65 -5.17 -3.60
C PHE A 93 13.68 -6.69 -3.61
N THR A 94 13.80 -7.26 -2.41
CA THR A 94 13.80 -8.71 -2.21
C THR A 94 12.61 -9.09 -1.35
N PRO A 95 11.70 -9.93 -1.86
CA PRO A 95 10.59 -10.40 -1.03
C PRO A 95 11.05 -11.47 -0.04
N VAL A 96 10.31 -11.59 1.05
CA VAL A 96 10.46 -12.71 1.98
C VAL A 96 9.80 -13.92 1.35
N ARG A 97 10.49 -15.05 1.43
CA ARG A 97 9.99 -16.31 0.88
C ARG A 97 9.29 -17.16 1.92
#